data_29b2e6613d6505a637e97d91f0d8424b
#
_entry.id   29b2e6613d6505a637e97d91f0d8424b
#
_cell.length_a   1.000
_cell.length_b   1.000
_cell.length_c   1.000
_cell.angle_alpha   90.00
_cell.angle_beta   90.00
_cell.angle_gamma   90.00
#
_symmetry.space_group_name_H-M   'P 1'
#
loop_
_entity.id
_entity.type
_entity.pdbx_description
1 polymer ?
#
loop_
_entity_poly.entity_id
_entity_poly.type
_entity_poly.pdbx_seq_one_letter_code
_entity_poly.pdbx_strand_id
1 'polypeptide(L)'
;LFRSRENQSKAYYKEFLKLQAERYYPSTLTLQMYMLFATHLNIGTPETLDLFRSFAEDIKQYPKYDGTRIVWVHLLPFYQETLKHYFNLNRDYQIQCTEMNLDYMDELDTTHPLEALATKMLNNLYNGPYEKKANMVVKLAKEMHADGVINFCHWGCKQSAGGVFQLRETLKAADIPLLVLDGDAMDRRNSHDGQIKTRLEAFLEILDKERNSSC
;
A
#
# COMPACT_ATOMS: atom_id res chain seq x y z
N LEU A 1 13.88 -22.85 9.55
CA LEU A 1 13.82 -22.83 8.07
C LEU A 1 12.75 -21.88 7.56
N PHE A 2 11.49 -21.98 8.00
CA PHE A 2 10.38 -21.11 7.56
C PHE A 2 10.65 -19.63 7.88
N ARG A 3 11.03 -19.30 9.13
CA ARG A 3 11.33 -17.90 9.54
C ARG A 3 12.56 -17.34 8.83
N SER A 4 13.57 -18.15 8.55
CA SER A 4 14.72 -17.72 7.76
C SER A 4 14.31 -17.33 6.34
N ARG A 5 13.41 -18.09 5.72
CA ARG A 5 12.84 -17.72 4.42
C ARG A 5 11.97 -16.46 4.51
N GLU A 6 11.15 -16.33 5.57
CA GLU A 6 10.38 -15.11 5.81
C GLU A 6 11.28 -13.86 5.88
N ASN A 7 12.39 -13.94 6.62
CA ASN A 7 13.36 -12.84 6.70
C ASN A 7 13.97 -12.50 5.33
N GLN A 8 14.34 -13.53 4.55
CA GLN A 8 14.86 -13.33 3.19
C GLN A 8 13.79 -12.71 2.26
N SER A 9 12.55 -13.19 2.32
CA SER A 9 11.43 -12.64 1.56
C SER A 9 11.20 -11.16 1.90
N LYS A 10 11.21 -10.81 3.18
CA LYS A 10 11.12 -9.41 3.64
C LYS A 10 12.27 -8.56 3.12
N ALA A 11 13.49 -9.07 3.09
CA ALA A 11 14.64 -8.34 2.59
C ALA A 11 14.47 -8.00 1.10
N TYR A 12 14.10 -8.96 0.26
CA TYR A 12 13.81 -8.71 -1.16
C TYR A 12 12.61 -7.79 -1.37
N TYR A 13 11.55 -7.93 -0.57
CA TYR A 13 10.40 -7.06 -0.67
C TYR A 13 10.73 -5.61 -0.28
N LYS A 14 11.54 -5.40 0.77
CA LYS A 14 12.06 -4.07 1.12
C LYS A 14 12.93 -3.47 0.01
N GLU A 15 13.78 -4.28 -0.63
CA GLU A 15 14.59 -3.84 -1.78
C GLU A 15 13.68 -3.41 -2.94
N PHE A 16 12.67 -4.22 -3.26
CA PHE A 16 11.69 -3.90 -4.28
C PHE A 16 10.97 -2.58 -3.98
N LEU A 17 10.42 -2.41 -2.76
CA LEU A 17 9.72 -1.18 -2.37
C LEU A 17 10.63 0.05 -2.47
N LYS A 18 11.88 -0.05 -2.03
CA LYS A 18 12.86 1.03 -2.16
C LYS A 18 13.09 1.43 -3.62
N LEU A 19 13.20 0.46 -4.51
CA LEU A 19 13.36 0.73 -5.93
C LEU A 19 12.07 1.26 -6.57
N GLN A 20 10.92 0.79 -6.12
CA GLN A 20 9.60 1.23 -6.62
C GLN A 20 9.30 2.69 -6.23
N ALA A 21 9.85 3.20 -5.14
CA ALA A 21 9.77 4.61 -4.80
C ALA A 21 10.39 5.53 -5.87
N GLU A 22 11.34 5.00 -6.67
CA GLU A 22 12.06 5.76 -7.69
C GLU A 22 11.72 5.34 -9.12
N ARG A 23 11.19 4.13 -9.32
CA ARG A 23 11.02 3.51 -10.64
C ARG A 23 9.58 3.18 -10.93
N TYR A 24 9.23 3.27 -12.21
CA TYR A 24 7.98 2.69 -12.70
C TYR A 24 8.04 1.17 -12.54
N TYR A 25 6.94 0.57 -12.06
CA TYR A 25 6.77 -0.87 -12.12
C TYR A 25 5.35 -1.18 -12.60
N PRO A 26 5.17 -1.95 -13.71
CA PRO A 26 3.85 -2.24 -14.23
C PRO A 26 3.03 -3.03 -13.20
N SER A 27 1.98 -2.43 -12.70
CA SER A 27 1.12 -3.01 -11.69
C SER A 27 -0.35 -2.90 -12.06
N THR A 28 -1.16 -3.75 -11.47
CA THR A 28 -2.62 -3.72 -11.57
C THR A 28 -3.24 -3.74 -10.18
N LEU A 29 -4.47 -3.26 -10.07
CA LEU A 29 -5.22 -3.34 -8.80
C LEU A 29 -5.34 -4.79 -8.30
N THR A 30 -5.49 -5.74 -9.23
CA THR A 30 -5.54 -7.17 -8.91
C THR A 30 -4.23 -7.64 -8.29
N LEU A 31 -3.08 -7.28 -8.87
CA LEU A 31 -1.78 -7.62 -8.30
C LEU A 31 -1.63 -7.02 -6.90
N GLN A 32 -1.91 -5.73 -6.74
CA GLN A 32 -1.84 -5.04 -5.45
C GLN A 32 -2.72 -5.71 -4.38
N MET A 33 -3.94 -6.12 -4.75
CA MET A 33 -4.85 -6.81 -3.82
C MET A 33 -4.35 -8.21 -3.45
N TYR A 34 -3.84 -8.97 -4.44
CA TYR A 34 -3.37 -10.34 -4.19
C TYR A 34 -2.01 -10.42 -3.49
N MET A 35 -1.22 -9.35 -3.49
CA MET A 35 0.01 -9.25 -2.70
C MET A 35 -0.23 -9.47 -1.21
N LEU A 36 -1.43 -9.18 -0.70
CA LEU A 36 -1.86 -9.48 0.66
C LEU A 36 -1.63 -10.97 1.02
N PHE A 37 -1.94 -11.89 0.11
CA PHE A 37 -1.73 -13.32 0.35
C PHE A 37 -0.26 -13.69 0.41
N ALA A 38 0.58 -13.08 -0.41
CA ALA A 38 2.02 -13.31 -0.38
C ALA A 38 2.63 -12.80 0.94
N THR A 39 2.25 -11.62 1.40
CA THR A 39 2.85 -10.96 2.56
C THR A 39 2.34 -11.46 3.90
N HIS A 40 1.06 -11.88 3.99
CA HIS A 40 0.46 -12.31 5.26
C HIS A 40 0.37 -13.82 5.43
N LEU A 41 0.06 -14.56 4.36
CA LEU A 41 -0.20 -15.99 4.48
C LEU A 41 0.98 -16.86 4.04
N ASN A 42 1.75 -16.42 3.04
CA ASN A 42 2.73 -17.26 2.36
C ASN A 42 4.17 -16.77 2.48
N ILE A 43 4.45 -15.72 3.24
CA ILE A 43 5.74 -15.02 3.24
C ILE A 43 6.96 -15.92 3.58
N GLY A 44 6.77 -17.04 4.26
CA GLY A 44 7.83 -18.00 4.59
C GLY A 44 7.93 -19.20 3.64
N THR A 45 7.14 -19.23 2.56
CA THR A 45 7.20 -20.30 1.56
C THR A 45 8.32 -20.09 0.54
N PRO A 46 8.84 -21.16 -0.10
CA PRO A 46 9.81 -21.01 -1.19
C PRO A 46 9.28 -20.16 -2.34
N GLU A 47 8.02 -20.33 -2.70
CA GLU A 47 7.35 -19.65 -3.81
C GLU A 47 7.31 -18.13 -3.59
N THR A 48 7.00 -17.70 -2.37
CA THR A 48 7.00 -16.27 -2.04
C THR A 48 8.41 -15.69 -1.99
N LEU A 49 9.38 -16.45 -1.54
CA LEU A 49 10.79 -16.03 -1.61
C LEU A 49 11.24 -15.81 -3.06
N ASP A 50 10.90 -16.73 -3.95
CA ASP A 50 11.23 -16.62 -5.38
C ASP A 50 10.48 -15.46 -6.05
N LEU A 51 9.21 -15.25 -5.68
CA LEU A 51 8.39 -14.12 -6.15
C LEU A 51 9.04 -12.78 -5.79
N PHE A 52 9.38 -12.56 -4.53
CA PHE A 52 9.96 -11.28 -4.10
C PHE A 52 11.38 -11.06 -4.63
N ARG A 53 12.16 -12.13 -4.77
CA ARG A 53 13.45 -12.06 -5.47
C ARG A 53 13.24 -11.59 -6.92
N SER A 54 12.29 -12.21 -7.62
CA SER A 54 11.98 -11.84 -9.00
C SER A 54 11.53 -10.39 -9.12
N PHE A 55 10.70 -9.88 -8.20
CA PHE A 55 10.30 -8.48 -8.20
C PHE A 55 11.49 -7.53 -7.99
N ALA A 56 12.37 -7.85 -7.04
CA ALA A 56 13.55 -7.03 -6.76
C ALA A 56 14.56 -7.00 -7.93
N GLU A 57 14.66 -8.09 -8.70
CA GLU A 57 15.49 -8.14 -9.90
C GLU A 57 14.80 -7.48 -11.10
N ASP A 58 13.53 -7.76 -11.31
CA ASP A 58 12.78 -7.28 -12.48
C ASP A 58 12.64 -5.76 -12.49
N ILE A 59 12.37 -5.13 -11.35
CA ILE A 59 12.21 -3.67 -11.27
C ILE A 59 13.47 -2.90 -11.71
N LYS A 60 14.65 -3.50 -11.63
CA LYS A 60 15.93 -2.86 -12.00
C LYS A 60 16.00 -2.47 -13.47
N GLN A 61 15.25 -3.15 -14.35
CA GLN A 61 15.20 -2.86 -15.77
C GLN A 61 14.21 -1.75 -16.18
N TYR A 62 13.33 -1.34 -15.26
CA TYR A 62 12.35 -0.30 -15.54
C TYR A 62 12.92 1.11 -15.37
N PRO A 63 12.41 2.10 -16.11
CA PRO A 63 12.89 3.48 -16.06
C PRO A 63 12.55 4.15 -14.72
N LYS A 64 13.15 5.30 -14.47
CA LYS A 64 12.70 6.20 -13.40
C LYS A 64 11.24 6.56 -13.61
N TYR A 65 10.52 6.73 -12.51
CA TYR A 65 9.12 7.10 -12.52
C TYR A 65 8.99 8.60 -12.23
N ASP A 66 8.30 9.28 -13.14
CA ASP A 66 8.02 10.72 -13.09
C ASP A 66 6.52 11.05 -12.97
N GLY A 67 5.66 10.04 -12.91
CA GLY A 67 4.23 10.19 -12.69
C GLY A 67 3.84 10.40 -11.22
N THR A 68 2.55 10.57 -10.99
CA THR A 68 1.96 10.79 -9.66
C THR A 68 1.93 9.50 -8.84
N ARG A 69 2.49 9.55 -7.63
CA ARG A 69 2.67 8.43 -6.70
C ARG A 69 1.60 8.43 -5.63
N ILE A 70 0.91 7.32 -5.51
CA ILE A 70 -0.17 7.13 -4.54
C ILE A 70 0.19 6.00 -3.58
N VAL A 71 0.01 6.24 -2.29
CA VAL A 71 -0.08 5.17 -1.28
C VAL A 71 -1.55 4.88 -1.02
N TRP A 72 -1.93 3.62 -1.13
CA TRP A 72 -3.30 3.18 -0.86
C TRP A 72 -3.42 2.62 0.56
N VAL A 73 -4.50 2.97 1.24
CA VAL A 73 -4.78 2.53 2.61
C VAL A 73 -6.06 1.72 2.63
N HIS A 74 -6.01 0.56 3.25
CA HIS A 74 -7.07 -0.42 3.40
C HIS A 74 -7.39 -1.20 2.12
N LEU A 75 -8.55 -1.88 2.08
CA LEU A 75 -8.97 -2.73 0.97
C LEU A 75 -9.01 -1.96 -0.35
N LEU A 76 -8.62 -2.63 -1.41
CA LEU A 76 -8.59 -2.06 -2.75
C LEU A 76 -9.69 -2.69 -3.59
N PRO A 77 -10.74 -1.93 -3.99
CA PRO A 77 -11.85 -2.46 -4.78
C PRO A 77 -11.43 -2.66 -6.24
N PHE A 78 -10.65 -3.73 -6.49
CA PHE A 78 -10.00 -4.04 -7.76
C PHE A 78 -10.95 -4.27 -8.95
N TYR A 79 -12.26 -4.35 -8.69
CA TYR A 79 -13.28 -4.49 -9.71
C TYR A 79 -13.79 -3.15 -10.28
N GLN A 80 -13.49 -2.03 -9.64
CA GLN A 80 -13.98 -0.69 -10.02
C GLN A 80 -13.35 -0.23 -11.34
N GLU A 81 -14.18 0.11 -12.32
CA GLU A 81 -13.71 0.46 -13.65
C GLU A 81 -12.92 1.79 -13.67
N THR A 82 -13.38 2.77 -12.93
CA THR A 82 -12.63 4.04 -12.77
C THR A 82 -11.24 3.79 -12.19
N LEU A 83 -11.12 3.02 -11.12
CA LEU A 83 -9.81 2.73 -10.53
C LEU A 83 -8.91 1.94 -11.48
N LYS A 84 -9.46 1.00 -12.24
CA LYS A 84 -8.71 0.28 -13.27
C LYS A 84 -8.19 1.23 -14.36
N HIS A 85 -9.01 2.16 -14.81
CA HIS A 85 -8.63 3.14 -15.82
C HIS A 85 -7.42 3.97 -15.38
N TYR A 86 -7.42 4.45 -14.14
CA TYR A 86 -6.37 5.30 -13.62
C TYR A 86 -5.11 4.56 -13.16
N PHE A 87 -5.22 3.31 -12.68
CA PHE A 87 -4.11 2.67 -11.99
C PHE A 87 -3.59 1.36 -12.62
N ASN A 88 -4.34 0.73 -13.56
CA ASN A 88 -3.84 -0.50 -14.19
C ASN A 88 -2.84 -0.17 -15.28
N LEU A 89 -1.59 -0.56 -15.10
CA LEU A 89 -0.50 -0.38 -16.07
C LEU A 89 -0.34 1.07 -16.54
N ASN A 90 -0.81 2.02 -15.77
CA ASN A 90 -0.78 3.44 -16.09
C ASN A 90 0.61 4.02 -15.75
N ARG A 91 1.08 4.97 -16.57
CA ARG A 91 2.36 5.66 -16.36
C ARG A 91 2.21 7.04 -15.74
N ASP A 92 1.03 7.63 -15.82
CA ASP A 92 0.78 8.95 -15.25
C ASP A 92 0.44 8.86 -13.76
N TYR A 93 -0.29 7.81 -13.34
CA TYR A 93 -0.73 7.58 -11.98
C TYR A 93 -0.43 6.15 -11.53
N GLN A 94 0.25 5.99 -10.39
CA GLN A 94 0.58 4.67 -9.89
C GLN A 94 0.32 4.53 -8.39
N ILE A 95 -0.35 3.44 -8.01
CA ILE A 95 -0.34 2.98 -6.62
C ILE A 95 1.00 2.30 -6.37
N GLN A 96 1.88 2.99 -5.64
CA GLN A 96 3.22 2.48 -5.32
C GLN A 96 3.16 1.29 -4.39
N CYS A 97 2.35 1.39 -3.35
CA CYS A 97 2.06 0.24 -2.51
C CYS A 97 0.74 0.44 -1.75
N THR A 98 0.24 -0.65 -1.19
CA THR A 98 -0.86 -0.60 -0.24
C THR A 98 -0.33 -0.89 1.17
N GLU A 99 -0.83 -0.19 2.16
CA GLU A 99 -0.42 -0.45 3.55
C GLU A 99 -0.80 -1.88 3.98
N MET A 100 -1.85 -2.44 3.40
CA MET A 100 -2.25 -3.83 3.66
C MET A 100 -1.24 -4.88 3.17
N ASN A 101 -0.34 -4.51 2.27
CA ASN A 101 0.75 -5.40 1.83
C ASN A 101 1.96 -5.36 2.77
N LEU A 102 1.87 -4.62 3.87
CA LEU A 102 2.90 -4.53 4.89
C LEU A 102 2.42 -5.24 6.16
N ASP A 103 2.97 -6.40 6.44
CA ASP A 103 2.86 -7.06 7.75
C ASP A 103 4.01 -6.56 8.66
N TYR A 104 4.37 -7.31 9.64
CA TYR A 104 5.57 -7.05 10.43
C TYR A 104 6.83 -7.24 9.57
N MET A 105 7.45 -6.12 9.18
CA MET A 105 8.55 -6.11 8.21
C MET A 105 9.94 -6.26 8.85
N ASP A 106 10.06 -6.18 10.17
CA ASP A 106 11.34 -6.37 10.84
C ASP A 106 11.76 -7.84 10.84
N GLU A 107 13.05 -8.06 11.00
CA GLU A 107 13.64 -9.39 11.02
C GLU A 107 13.16 -10.17 12.25
N LEU A 108 12.83 -11.45 12.04
CA LEU A 108 12.44 -12.37 13.10
C LEU A 108 13.67 -13.05 13.67
N ASP A 109 13.76 -13.10 15.00
CA ASP A 109 14.75 -13.94 15.67
C ASP A 109 14.49 -15.44 15.38
N THR A 110 15.41 -16.07 14.69
CA THR A 110 15.30 -17.48 14.32
C THR A 110 15.72 -18.43 15.45
N THR A 111 16.35 -17.90 16.51
CA THR A 111 16.85 -18.69 17.66
C THR A 111 15.79 -18.82 18.76
N HIS A 112 14.92 -17.81 18.91
CA HIS A 112 13.81 -17.77 19.88
C HIS A 112 12.46 -17.72 19.17
N PRO A 113 11.96 -18.83 18.65
CA PRO A 113 10.83 -18.85 17.71
C PRO A 113 9.48 -18.40 18.30
N LEU A 114 9.22 -18.66 19.57
CA LEU A 114 7.96 -18.26 20.20
C LEU A 114 7.96 -16.77 20.55
N GLU A 115 9.06 -16.26 21.05
CA GLU A 115 9.28 -14.84 21.33
C GLU A 115 9.24 -14.01 20.04
N ALA A 116 9.85 -14.50 18.97
CA ALA A 116 9.78 -13.86 17.66
C ALA A 116 8.35 -13.78 17.13
N LEU A 117 7.54 -14.83 17.30
CA LEU A 117 6.14 -14.84 16.90
C LEU A 117 5.32 -13.89 17.77
N ALA A 118 5.51 -13.89 19.09
CA ALA A 118 4.85 -12.96 19.99
C ALA A 118 5.20 -11.49 19.63
N THR A 119 6.47 -11.22 19.36
CA THR A 119 6.93 -9.89 18.91
C THR A 119 6.26 -9.47 17.60
N LYS A 120 6.21 -10.37 16.60
CA LYS A 120 5.49 -10.13 15.35
C LYS A 120 4.02 -9.79 15.60
N MET A 121 3.32 -10.54 16.45
CA MET A 121 1.91 -10.32 16.74
C MET A 121 1.67 -8.99 17.47
N LEU A 122 2.48 -8.66 18.46
CA LEU A 122 2.36 -7.41 19.23
C LEU A 122 2.68 -6.18 18.37
N ASN A 123 3.65 -6.27 17.48
CA ASN A 123 4.08 -5.18 16.63
C ASN A 123 3.36 -5.13 15.29
N ASN A 124 2.45 -6.07 15.02
CA ASN A 124 1.63 -6.03 13.82
C ASN A 124 0.87 -4.69 13.73
N LEU A 125 0.79 -4.16 12.50
CA LEU A 125 0.19 -2.86 12.22
C LEU A 125 -1.29 -2.75 12.65
N TYR A 126 -2.00 -3.88 12.61
CA TYR A 126 -3.43 -3.94 12.93
C TYR A 126 -3.70 -4.23 14.41
N ASN A 127 -2.67 -4.34 15.24
CA ASN A 127 -2.77 -4.58 16.66
C ASN A 127 -2.42 -3.32 17.45
N GLY A 128 -3.35 -2.86 18.29
CA GLY A 128 -3.17 -1.69 19.13
C GLY A 128 -3.94 -0.44 18.66
N PRO A 129 -3.56 0.75 19.14
CA PRO A 129 -4.25 2.00 18.80
C PRO A 129 -4.06 2.38 17.33
N TYR A 130 -5.07 3.01 16.74
CA TYR A 130 -5.06 3.43 15.33
C TYR A 130 -3.94 4.43 14.99
N GLU A 131 -3.48 5.19 15.98
CA GLU A 131 -2.35 6.10 15.86
C GLU A 131 -1.08 5.42 15.32
N LYS A 132 -0.82 4.18 15.75
CA LYS A 132 0.28 3.36 15.24
C LYS A 132 0.18 3.17 13.72
N LYS A 133 -1.02 2.85 13.23
CA LYS A 133 -1.29 2.73 11.80
C LYS A 133 -1.15 4.07 11.07
N ALA A 134 -1.73 5.13 11.59
CA ALA A 134 -1.66 6.46 10.98
C ALA A 134 -0.21 6.95 10.84
N ASN A 135 0.60 6.79 11.88
CA ASN A 135 2.03 7.14 11.84
C ASN A 135 2.81 6.28 10.84
N MET A 136 2.48 4.99 10.71
CA MET A 136 3.10 4.14 9.70
C MET A 136 2.72 4.56 8.28
N VAL A 137 1.48 4.97 8.04
CA VAL A 137 1.07 5.49 6.72
C VAL A 137 1.84 6.75 6.36
N VAL A 138 2.05 7.67 7.30
CA VAL A 138 2.93 8.85 7.08
C VAL A 138 4.35 8.45 6.72
N LYS A 139 4.91 7.50 7.48
CA LYS A 139 6.27 6.98 7.19
C LYS A 139 6.33 6.38 5.78
N LEU A 140 5.37 5.51 5.46
CA LEU A 140 5.28 4.87 4.16
C LEU A 140 5.15 5.89 3.02
N ALA A 141 4.26 6.87 3.15
CA ALA A 141 4.08 7.91 2.14
C ALA A 141 5.39 8.68 1.88
N LYS A 142 6.15 8.99 2.93
CA LYS A 142 7.46 9.64 2.80
C LYS A 142 8.51 8.73 2.15
N GLU A 143 8.58 7.47 2.54
CA GLU A 143 9.53 6.49 1.97
C GLU A 143 9.24 6.20 0.49
N MET A 144 7.96 6.24 0.09
CA MET A 144 7.52 6.03 -1.29
C MET A 144 7.50 7.32 -2.11
N HIS A 145 7.91 8.46 -1.55
CA HIS A 145 7.80 9.78 -2.19
C HIS A 145 6.40 10.05 -2.74
N ALA A 146 5.37 9.64 -1.98
CA ALA A 146 4.00 9.72 -2.43
C ALA A 146 3.52 11.18 -2.51
N ASP A 147 2.89 11.53 -3.62
CA ASP A 147 2.24 12.83 -3.83
C ASP A 147 0.93 12.91 -3.04
N GLY A 148 0.30 11.75 -2.77
CA GLY A 148 -0.92 11.69 -1.97
C GLY A 148 -1.23 10.29 -1.46
N VAL A 149 -2.20 10.26 -0.54
CA VAL A 149 -2.72 9.02 0.06
C VAL A 149 -4.19 8.87 -0.29
N ILE A 150 -4.60 7.67 -0.67
CA ILE A 150 -6.04 7.32 -0.83
C ILE A 150 -6.39 6.29 0.23
N ASN A 151 -7.37 6.61 1.08
CA ASN A 151 -7.93 5.66 2.04
C ASN A 151 -9.32 5.20 1.58
N PHE A 152 -9.52 3.90 1.50
CA PHE A 152 -10.82 3.33 1.17
C PHE A 152 -11.52 2.82 2.43
N CYS A 153 -12.64 3.46 2.79
CA CYS A 153 -13.50 3.03 3.90
C CYS A 153 -14.47 1.96 3.41
N HIS A 154 -14.16 0.71 3.68
CA HIS A 154 -15.10 -0.38 3.44
C HIS A 154 -16.24 -0.35 4.47
N TRP A 155 -17.49 -0.33 4.02
CA TRP A 155 -18.67 -0.13 4.87
C TRP A 155 -18.79 -1.11 6.03
N GLY A 156 -18.40 -2.34 5.87
CA GLY A 156 -18.45 -3.35 6.94
C GLY A 156 -17.27 -3.29 7.93
N CYS A 157 -16.26 -2.42 7.71
CA CYS A 157 -15.03 -2.42 8.49
C CYS A 157 -14.97 -1.25 9.47
N LYS A 158 -15.18 -1.52 10.75
CA LYS A 158 -15.07 -0.49 11.81
C LYS A 158 -13.67 0.11 11.90
N GLN A 159 -12.62 -0.66 11.60
CA GLN A 159 -11.26 -0.18 11.64
C GLN A 159 -11.00 0.86 10.55
N SER A 160 -11.45 0.62 9.32
CA SER A 160 -11.22 1.56 8.22
C SER A 160 -12.03 2.85 8.39
N ALA A 161 -13.30 2.75 8.80
CA ALA A 161 -14.17 3.90 8.98
C ALA A 161 -13.88 4.66 10.28
N GLY A 162 -13.68 3.95 11.39
CA GLY A 162 -13.49 4.56 12.71
C GLY A 162 -12.16 5.30 12.89
N GLY A 163 -11.12 4.90 12.15
CA GLY A 163 -9.80 5.52 12.22
C GLY A 163 -9.56 6.70 11.28
N VAL A 164 -10.50 6.98 10.37
CA VAL A 164 -10.33 8.00 9.31
C VAL A 164 -10.01 9.39 9.86
N PHE A 165 -10.66 9.80 10.95
CA PHE A 165 -10.38 11.09 11.55
C PHE A 165 -8.93 11.19 12.01
N GLN A 166 -8.45 10.17 12.74
CA GLN A 166 -7.06 10.11 13.20
C GLN A 166 -6.07 10.11 12.03
N LEU A 167 -6.34 9.32 10.98
CA LEU A 167 -5.50 9.28 9.78
C LEU A 167 -5.42 10.66 9.12
N ARG A 168 -6.56 11.35 8.97
CA ARG A 168 -6.64 12.69 8.38
C ARG A 168 -5.80 13.70 9.13
N GLU A 169 -5.97 13.78 10.46
CA GLU A 169 -5.20 14.72 11.27
C GLU A 169 -3.70 14.44 11.24
N THR A 170 -3.32 13.15 11.25
CA THR A 170 -1.92 12.74 11.20
C THR A 170 -1.27 13.06 9.85
N LEU A 171 -1.96 12.79 8.73
CA LEU A 171 -1.46 13.12 7.38
C LEU A 171 -1.43 14.64 7.15
N LYS A 172 -2.46 15.36 7.61
CA LYS A 172 -2.51 16.83 7.55
C LYS A 172 -1.34 17.47 8.31
N ALA A 173 -1.02 16.96 9.49
CA ALA A 173 0.14 17.44 10.26
C ALA A 173 1.50 17.15 9.57
N ALA A 174 1.53 16.20 8.66
CA ALA A 174 2.70 15.86 7.85
C ALA A 174 2.70 16.50 6.45
N ASP A 175 1.70 17.34 6.14
CA ASP A 175 1.49 18.00 4.85
C ASP A 175 1.36 17.00 3.68
N ILE A 176 0.61 15.90 3.92
CA ILE A 176 0.36 14.85 2.93
C ILE A 176 -1.12 14.87 2.54
N PRO A 177 -1.45 15.11 1.26
CA PRO A 177 -2.82 15.11 0.76
C PRO A 177 -3.52 13.76 0.96
N LEU A 178 -4.78 13.77 1.42
CA LEU A 178 -5.59 12.58 1.65
C LEU A 178 -6.93 12.65 0.92
N LEU A 179 -7.18 11.67 0.06
CA LEU A 179 -8.51 11.33 -0.43
C LEU A 179 -9.11 10.19 0.40
N VAL A 180 -10.33 10.38 0.89
CA VAL A 180 -11.10 9.31 1.53
C VAL A 180 -12.21 8.88 0.58
N LEU A 181 -12.17 7.64 0.12
CA LEU A 181 -13.26 7.00 -0.63
C LEU A 181 -14.00 6.04 0.30
N ASP A 182 -15.27 5.81 0.03
CA ASP A 182 -16.10 4.89 0.79
C ASP A 182 -16.97 4.04 -0.14
N GLY A 183 -17.27 2.83 0.28
CA GLY A 183 -18.07 1.89 -0.48
C GLY A 183 -17.89 0.44 -0.03
N ASP A 184 -18.36 -0.47 -0.84
CA ASP A 184 -18.12 -1.90 -0.66
C ASP A 184 -16.94 -2.32 -1.54
N ALA A 185 -15.88 -2.84 -0.94
CA ALA A 185 -14.71 -3.29 -1.67
C ALA A 185 -14.93 -4.65 -2.38
N MET A 186 -15.98 -5.39 -2.04
CA MET A 186 -16.21 -6.75 -2.49
C MET A 186 -17.46 -6.90 -3.36
N ASP A 187 -18.55 -6.23 -3.01
CA ASP A 187 -19.81 -6.34 -3.74
C ASP A 187 -20.02 -5.14 -4.67
N ARG A 188 -19.95 -5.39 -5.98
CA ARG A 188 -20.15 -4.38 -7.01
C ARG A 188 -21.51 -3.68 -6.95
N ARG A 189 -22.55 -4.37 -6.44
CA ARG A 189 -23.91 -3.83 -6.34
C ARG A 189 -24.01 -2.66 -5.35
N ASN A 190 -23.10 -2.62 -4.39
CA ASN A 190 -23.04 -1.60 -3.34
C ASN A 190 -22.02 -0.50 -3.63
N SER A 191 -21.63 -0.35 -4.89
CA SER A 191 -20.59 0.63 -5.25
C SER A 191 -21.03 1.49 -6.42
N HIS A 192 -20.82 2.80 -6.29
CA HIS A 192 -21.18 3.78 -7.30
C HIS A 192 -19.94 4.35 -7.97
N ASP A 193 -19.55 3.76 -9.11
CA ASP A 193 -18.34 4.12 -9.85
C ASP A 193 -18.27 5.62 -10.21
N GLY A 194 -19.39 6.25 -10.55
CA GLY A 194 -19.45 7.69 -10.83
C GLY A 194 -19.08 8.60 -9.66
N GLN A 195 -19.40 8.23 -8.42
CA GLN A 195 -18.99 8.98 -7.23
C GLN A 195 -17.48 8.85 -6.99
N ILE A 196 -16.96 7.62 -7.16
CA ILE A 196 -15.51 7.36 -7.07
C ILE A 196 -14.78 8.18 -8.13
N LYS A 197 -15.27 8.18 -9.38
CA LYS A 197 -14.70 8.93 -10.49
C LYS A 197 -14.58 10.41 -10.17
N THR A 198 -15.67 11.07 -9.83
CA THR A 198 -15.68 12.51 -9.57
C THR A 198 -14.70 12.90 -8.45
N ARG A 199 -14.65 12.13 -7.37
CA ARG A 199 -13.76 12.40 -6.22
C ARG A 199 -12.31 12.13 -6.54
N LEU A 200 -12.03 11.03 -7.26
CA LEU A 200 -10.69 10.68 -7.66
C LEU A 200 -10.10 11.69 -8.63
N GLU A 201 -10.87 12.07 -9.68
CA GLU A 201 -10.44 13.06 -10.68
C GLU A 201 -10.10 14.40 -10.04
N ALA A 202 -10.96 14.90 -9.16
CA ALA A 202 -10.69 16.13 -8.42
C ALA A 202 -9.43 16.06 -7.56
N PHE A 203 -9.17 14.91 -6.93
CA PHE A 203 -7.97 14.70 -6.14
C PHE A 203 -6.70 14.66 -7.00
N LEU A 204 -6.72 13.90 -8.08
CA LEU A 204 -5.58 13.80 -9.00
C LEU A 204 -5.26 15.17 -9.65
N GLU A 205 -6.28 15.96 -10.00
CA GLU A 205 -6.09 17.33 -10.51
C GLU A 205 -5.37 18.24 -9.49
N ILE A 206 -5.67 18.09 -8.20
CA ILE A 206 -4.97 18.85 -7.14
C ILE A 206 -3.50 18.43 -7.10
N LEU A 207 -3.22 17.13 -7.05
CA LEU A 207 -1.84 16.62 -7.00
C LEU A 207 -1.01 17.04 -8.23
N ASP A 208 -1.60 17.00 -9.42
CA ASP A 208 -0.93 17.42 -10.65
C ASP A 208 -0.59 18.92 -10.64
N LYS A 209 -1.47 19.77 -10.09
CA LYS A 209 -1.20 21.21 -9.92
C LYS A 209 -0.06 21.47 -8.94
N GLU A 210 -0.04 20.78 -7.80
CA GLU A 210 1.02 20.93 -6.79
C GLU A 210 2.37 20.49 -7.36
N ARG A 211 2.42 19.37 -8.05
CA ARG A 211 3.63 18.87 -8.70
C ARG A 211 4.17 19.86 -9.74
N ASN A 212 3.30 20.39 -10.60
CA ASN A 212 3.69 21.34 -11.64
C ASN A 212 4.12 22.70 -11.08
N SER A 213 3.69 23.04 -9.88
CA SER A 213 4.07 24.30 -9.19
C SER A 213 5.42 24.18 -8.46
N SER A 214 5.92 22.95 -8.26
CA SER A 214 7.17 22.66 -7.52
C SER A 214 8.36 22.42 -8.46
N CYS A 215 8.15 22.38 -9.77
CA CYS A 215 9.16 22.33 -10.84
C CYS A 215 9.49 23.73 -11.36
#